data_14d249818fe56d7b9047acc27f99d146
#
_entry.id   14d249818fe56d7b9047acc27f99d146
#
_cell.length_a   1.000
_cell.length_b   1.000
_cell.length_c   1.000
_cell.angle_alpha   90.00
_cell.angle_beta   90.00
_cell.angle_gamma   90.00
#
_symmetry.space_group_name_H-M   'P 1'
#
loop_
_entity.id
_entity.type
_entity.pdbx_description
1 polymer ?
#
loop_
_entity_poly.entity_id
_entity_poly.type
_entity_poly.pdbx_seq_one_letter_code
_entity_poly.pdbx_strand_id
1 'polypeptide(L)'
;MNDDIEPGLRRRIRQDVQSMHAYAIQESTGMVKLDAMENPHRLPADLQEALGRRLGALALNRYPGSRIDTLRAALAGHAGLPEGFSLMLGNGSDELISLLAMACDVPGASILAPLPGFVMYAMSAQLQGLAFHGVDLTPDFELDEAAMSAAIRAHRPAITYLAYPNNPTA
;
A
#
# COMPACT_ATOMS: atom_id res chain seq x y z
N MET A 1 14.56 -19.21 5.69
CA MET A 1 13.64 -19.67 4.61
C MET A 1 13.36 -21.13 4.89
N ASN A 2 12.10 -21.52 5.08
CA ASN A 2 11.76 -22.88 5.48
C ASN A 2 12.14 -23.86 4.37
N ASP A 3 13.15 -24.69 4.65
CA ASP A 3 13.56 -25.79 3.76
C ASP A 3 12.55 -26.95 3.72
N ASP A 4 11.46 -26.83 4.50
CA ASP A 4 10.45 -27.87 4.70
C ASP A 4 9.36 -27.92 3.62
N ILE A 5 9.39 -27.03 2.61
CA ILE A 5 8.41 -27.07 1.53
C ILE A 5 8.79 -28.21 0.57
N GLU A 6 7.86 -29.17 0.40
CA GLU A 6 8.03 -30.30 -0.52
C GLU A 6 8.48 -29.83 -1.92
N PRO A 7 9.48 -30.49 -2.53
CA PRO A 7 10.04 -30.08 -3.82
C PRO A 7 9.00 -29.96 -4.96
N GLY A 8 7.93 -30.77 -4.90
CA GLY A 8 6.83 -30.71 -5.85
C GLY A 8 5.99 -29.43 -5.74
N LEU A 9 5.85 -28.90 -4.53
CA LEU A 9 5.12 -27.66 -4.25
C LEU A 9 5.93 -26.43 -4.65
N ARG A 10 7.24 -26.43 -4.40
CA ARG A 10 8.15 -25.34 -4.81
C ARG A 10 8.09 -25.05 -6.31
N ARG A 11 7.95 -26.07 -7.15
CA ARG A 11 7.86 -25.90 -8.61
C ARG A 11 6.59 -25.18 -9.08
N ARG A 12 5.58 -25.06 -8.23
CA ARG A 12 4.31 -24.39 -8.53
C ARG A 12 4.29 -22.93 -8.12
N ILE A 13 5.31 -22.49 -7.37
CA ILE A 13 5.46 -21.09 -6.93
C ILE A 13 6.55 -20.44 -7.80
N ARG A 14 6.29 -19.27 -8.30
CA ARG A 14 7.26 -18.49 -9.08
C ARG A 14 8.56 -18.31 -8.29
N GLN A 15 9.70 -18.46 -8.97
CA GLN A 15 11.01 -18.43 -8.33
C GLN A 15 11.33 -17.06 -7.73
N ASP A 16 10.95 -15.98 -8.40
CA ASP A 16 11.11 -14.62 -7.93
C ASP A 16 10.30 -14.36 -6.64
N VAL A 17 9.09 -14.93 -6.55
CA VAL A 17 8.26 -14.86 -5.32
C VAL A 17 8.89 -15.67 -4.19
N GLN A 18 9.50 -16.83 -4.49
CA GLN A 18 10.20 -17.62 -3.47
C GLN A 18 11.41 -16.91 -2.87
N SER A 19 12.01 -15.97 -3.61
CA SER A 19 13.13 -15.15 -3.14
C SER A 19 12.72 -13.90 -2.37
N MET A 20 11.43 -13.56 -2.36
CA MET A 20 10.94 -12.40 -1.62
C MET A 20 11.00 -12.64 -0.11
N HIS A 21 11.23 -11.56 0.60
CA HIS A 21 11.16 -11.55 2.07
C HIS A 21 9.89 -10.79 2.50
N ALA A 22 9.21 -11.32 3.51
CA ALA A 22 8.09 -10.61 4.09
C ALA A 22 8.56 -9.28 4.70
N TYR A 23 7.74 -8.24 4.57
CA TYR A 23 7.97 -7.00 5.29
C TYR A 23 7.93 -7.29 6.79
N ALA A 24 9.02 -7.03 7.48
CA ALA A 24 9.14 -7.25 8.91
C ALA A 24 9.21 -5.91 9.65
N ILE A 25 8.24 -5.68 10.53
CA ILE A 25 8.29 -4.56 11.48
C ILE A 25 9.31 -4.91 12.56
N GLN A 26 10.23 -3.99 12.84
CA GLN A 26 11.27 -4.20 13.85
C GLN A 26 10.66 -4.22 15.26
N GLU A 27 11.19 -5.09 16.12
CA GLU A 27 10.82 -5.10 17.54
C GLU A 27 11.31 -3.79 18.18
N SER A 28 10.41 -3.08 18.82
CA SER A 28 10.70 -1.76 19.41
C SER A 28 10.31 -1.64 20.88
N THR A 29 10.13 -2.77 21.57
CA THR A 29 9.79 -2.78 23.00
C THR A 29 10.81 -1.99 23.81
N GLY A 30 10.35 -0.97 24.54
CA GLY A 30 11.20 -0.09 25.33
C GLY A 30 11.91 1.02 24.54
N MET A 31 11.66 1.15 23.26
CA MET A 31 12.21 2.21 22.40
C MET A 31 11.13 3.22 22.00
N VAL A 32 11.57 4.39 21.52
CA VAL A 32 10.69 5.34 20.83
C VAL A 32 10.53 4.84 19.38
N LYS A 33 9.31 4.40 19.03
CA LYS A 33 9.01 3.84 17.72
C LYS A 33 8.77 4.94 16.68
N LEU A 34 9.66 5.05 15.70
CA LEU A 34 9.63 6.06 14.65
C LEU A 34 9.78 5.45 13.23
N ASP A 35 9.70 4.14 13.10
CA ASP A 35 10.06 3.40 11.89
C ASP A 35 8.88 3.03 10.98
N ALA A 36 7.64 3.08 11.47
CA ALA A 36 6.48 2.58 10.75
C ALA A 36 5.34 3.62 10.59
N MET A 37 5.60 4.89 10.85
CA MET A 37 4.63 6.01 10.75
C MET A 37 3.34 5.76 11.54
N GLU A 38 3.41 5.02 12.65
CA GLU A 38 2.29 4.74 13.51
C GLU A 38 1.90 5.97 14.34
N ASN A 39 0.61 6.15 14.57
CA ASN A 39 0.13 7.18 15.49
C ASN A 39 0.49 6.79 16.94
N PRO A 40 1.33 7.56 17.65
CA PRO A 40 1.73 7.25 19.02
C PRO A 40 0.59 7.46 20.06
N HIS A 41 -0.46 8.16 19.66
CA HIS A 41 -1.57 8.49 20.57
C HIS A 41 -2.64 7.41 20.54
N ARG A 42 -2.98 6.91 21.73
CA ARG A 42 -4.13 6.01 21.90
C ARG A 42 -5.44 6.80 21.83
N LEU A 43 -6.50 6.12 21.43
CA LEU A 43 -7.84 6.68 21.58
C LEU A 43 -8.13 6.98 23.07
N PRO A 44 -8.83 8.08 23.40
CA PRO A 44 -9.36 8.31 24.74
C PRO A 44 -10.18 7.13 25.26
N ALA A 45 -10.17 6.89 26.57
CA ALA A 45 -10.76 5.69 27.16
C ALA A 45 -12.27 5.55 26.86
N ASP A 46 -13.00 6.66 26.90
CA ASP A 46 -14.43 6.72 26.56
C ASP A 46 -14.71 6.33 25.09
N LEU A 47 -13.85 6.76 24.18
CA LEU A 47 -13.93 6.37 22.75
C LEU A 47 -13.57 4.91 22.54
N GLN A 48 -12.57 4.38 23.25
CA GLN A 48 -12.23 2.95 23.22
C GLN A 48 -13.42 2.09 23.65
N GLU A 49 -14.07 2.47 24.75
CA GLU A 49 -15.24 1.76 25.27
C GLU A 49 -16.43 1.85 24.29
N ALA A 50 -16.71 3.04 23.76
CA ALA A 50 -17.77 3.23 22.78
C ALA A 50 -17.55 2.42 21.51
N LEU A 51 -16.31 2.38 21.00
CA LEU A 51 -15.91 1.56 19.86
C LEU A 51 -16.10 0.07 20.15
N GLY A 52 -15.64 -0.41 21.32
CA GLY A 52 -15.81 -1.79 21.74
C GLY A 52 -17.28 -2.22 21.79
N ARG A 53 -18.17 -1.40 22.35
CA ARG A 53 -19.61 -1.67 22.35
C ARG A 53 -20.19 -1.74 20.93
N ARG A 54 -19.80 -0.84 20.06
CA ARG A 54 -20.28 -0.83 18.65
C ARG A 54 -19.79 -2.05 17.87
N LEU A 55 -18.50 -2.41 18.02
CA LEU A 55 -17.92 -3.58 17.36
C LEU A 55 -18.57 -4.88 17.84
N GLY A 56 -18.81 -5.01 19.16
CA GLY A 56 -19.48 -6.17 19.75
C GLY A 56 -20.94 -6.35 19.29
N ALA A 57 -21.59 -5.27 18.86
CA ALA A 57 -22.96 -5.32 18.34
C ALA A 57 -23.04 -5.64 16.83
N LEU A 58 -21.89 -5.72 16.13
CA LEU A 58 -21.88 -6.02 14.71
C LEU A 58 -22.06 -7.51 14.44
N ALA A 59 -22.85 -7.83 13.43
CA ALA A 59 -22.98 -9.20 12.90
C ALA A 59 -21.76 -9.52 12.02
N LEU A 60 -20.60 -9.79 12.64
CA LEU A 60 -19.33 -10.06 11.95
C LEU A 60 -19.37 -11.29 11.04
N ASN A 61 -20.35 -12.17 11.24
CA ASN A 61 -20.63 -13.35 10.41
C ASN A 61 -21.46 -13.04 9.15
N ARG A 62 -21.72 -11.77 8.86
CA ARG A 62 -22.52 -11.33 7.71
C ARG A 62 -21.72 -10.39 6.81
N TYR A 63 -22.00 -10.41 5.53
CA TYR A 63 -21.49 -9.39 4.62
C TYR A 63 -21.99 -8.00 5.03
N PRO A 64 -21.17 -6.95 4.84
CA PRO A 64 -21.50 -5.60 5.32
C PRO A 64 -22.72 -4.96 4.64
N GLY A 65 -23.09 -5.38 3.43
CA GLY A 65 -24.23 -4.87 2.68
C GLY A 65 -24.14 -3.36 2.45
N SER A 66 -25.28 -2.66 2.58
CA SER A 66 -25.39 -1.20 2.38
C SER A 66 -24.60 -0.36 3.40
N ARG A 67 -24.05 -0.96 4.46
CA ARG A 67 -23.18 -0.24 5.42
C ARG A 67 -21.91 0.29 4.77
N ILE A 68 -21.44 -0.33 3.68
CA ILE A 68 -20.29 0.16 2.91
C ILE A 68 -20.62 1.54 2.29
N ASP A 69 -21.80 1.71 1.77
CA ASP A 69 -22.20 2.99 1.15
C ASP A 69 -22.32 4.10 2.20
N THR A 70 -22.83 3.76 3.39
CA THR A 70 -22.85 4.68 4.54
C THR A 70 -21.42 5.09 4.94
N LEU A 71 -20.49 4.14 5.00
CA LEU A 71 -19.10 4.42 5.30
C LEU A 71 -18.43 5.29 4.21
N ARG A 72 -18.66 4.98 2.93
CA ARG A 72 -18.14 5.80 1.83
C ARG A 72 -18.62 7.24 1.91
N ALA A 73 -19.92 7.44 2.15
CA ALA A 73 -20.50 8.77 2.27
C ALA A 73 -19.88 9.55 3.46
N ALA A 74 -19.71 8.90 4.61
CA ALA A 74 -19.09 9.51 5.77
C ALA A 74 -17.62 9.89 5.51
N LEU A 75 -16.85 9.00 4.88
CA LEU A 75 -15.44 9.27 4.55
C LEU A 75 -15.32 10.33 3.45
N ALA A 76 -16.17 10.32 2.44
CA ALA A 76 -16.19 11.34 1.40
C ALA A 76 -16.47 12.74 1.98
N GLY A 77 -17.46 12.83 2.90
CA GLY A 77 -17.74 14.08 3.60
C GLY A 77 -16.60 14.54 4.50
N HIS A 78 -15.95 13.61 5.23
CA HIS A 78 -14.81 13.93 6.08
C HIS A 78 -13.57 14.39 5.27
N ALA A 79 -13.32 13.76 4.13
CA ALA A 79 -12.20 14.09 3.24
C ALA A 79 -12.47 15.32 2.36
N GLY A 80 -13.69 15.85 2.34
CA GLY A 80 -14.05 16.95 1.43
C GLY A 80 -14.00 16.54 -0.04
N LEU A 81 -14.40 15.29 -0.36
CA LEU A 81 -14.32 14.76 -1.73
C LEU A 81 -15.17 15.60 -2.69
N PRO A 82 -14.59 16.11 -3.81
CA PRO A 82 -15.34 16.90 -4.77
C PRO A 82 -16.47 16.10 -5.45
N GLU A 83 -17.50 16.80 -5.94
CA GLU A 83 -18.55 16.18 -6.75
C GLU A 83 -17.98 15.52 -8.02
N GLY A 84 -18.56 14.39 -8.39
CA GLY A 84 -18.11 13.59 -9.54
C GLY A 84 -16.98 12.58 -9.23
N PHE A 85 -16.46 12.59 -8.01
CA PHE A 85 -15.48 11.61 -7.55
C PHE A 85 -16.09 10.57 -6.62
N SER A 86 -15.46 9.41 -6.53
CA SER A 86 -15.87 8.32 -5.64
C SER A 86 -14.70 7.76 -4.86
N LEU A 87 -14.99 7.04 -3.77
CA LEU A 87 -14.03 6.39 -2.91
C LEU A 87 -13.99 4.88 -3.16
N MET A 88 -12.80 4.33 -3.31
CA MET A 88 -12.54 2.90 -3.18
C MET A 88 -12.01 2.62 -1.78
N LEU A 89 -12.54 1.59 -1.13
CA LEU A 89 -12.15 1.17 0.21
C LEU A 89 -11.36 -0.13 0.14
N GLY A 90 -10.36 -0.28 1.01
CA GLY A 90 -9.55 -1.48 1.16
C GLY A 90 -9.05 -1.63 2.59
N ASN A 91 -8.41 -2.74 2.89
CA ASN A 91 -7.73 -3.00 4.17
C ASN A 91 -6.35 -2.35 4.17
N GLY A 92 -6.33 -1.02 4.22
CA GLY A 92 -5.14 -0.21 4.10
C GLY A 92 -4.72 0.06 2.65
N SER A 93 -3.67 0.88 2.50
CA SER A 93 -3.12 1.26 1.19
C SER A 93 -2.53 0.09 0.42
N ASP A 94 -1.98 -0.91 1.10
CA ASP A 94 -1.29 -2.04 0.48
C ASP A 94 -2.24 -2.91 -0.35
N GLU A 95 -3.47 -3.12 0.14
CA GLU A 95 -4.50 -3.80 -0.65
C GLU A 95 -4.88 -2.98 -1.88
N LEU A 96 -5.06 -1.67 -1.73
CA LEU A 96 -5.41 -0.79 -2.85
C LEU A 96 -4.30 -0.71 -3.90
N ILE A 97 -3.03 -0.64 -3.49
CA ILE A 97 -1.87 -0.68 -4.38
C ILE A 97 -1.84 -2.00 -5.16
N SER A 98 -2.07 -3.12 -4.49
CA SER A 98 -2.11 -4.44 -5.11
C SER A 98 -3.28 -4.58 -6.09
N LEU A 99 -4.46 -4.08 -5.73
CA LEU A 99 -5.63 -4.09 -6.62
C LEU A 99 -5.40 -3.23 -7.87
N LEU A 100 -4.74 -2.08 -7.75
CA LEU A 100 -4.37 -1.24 -8.89
C LEU A 100 -3.35 -1.94 -9.79
N ALA A 101 -2.34 -2.59 -9.21
CA ALA A 101 -1.36 -3.37 -9.98
C ALA A 101 -2.05 -4.48 -10.78
N MET A 102 -2.97 -5.23 -10.16
CA MET A 102 -3.77 -6.27 -10.85
C MET A 102 -4.66 -5.70 -11.94
N ALA A 103 -5.30 -4.56 -11.69
CA ALA A 103 -6.21 -3.94 -12.66
C ALA A 103 -5.48 -3.39 -13.89
N CYS A 104 -4.21 -3.00 -13.73
CA CYS A 104 -3.38 -2.43 -14.78
C CYS A 104 -2.42 -3.46 -15.42
N ASP A 105 -2.54 -4.74 -15.08
CA ASP A 105 -1.71 -5.81 -15.61
C ASP A 105 -2.13 -6.17 -17.05
N VAL A 106 -1.61 -5.41 -17.99
CA VAL A 106 -1.70 -5.68 -19.43
C VAL A 106 -0.30 -6.00 -19.97
N PRO A 107 -0.19 -6.71 -21.10
CA PRO A 107 1.11 -7.05 -21.68
C PRO A 107 2.05 -5.84 -21.83
N GLY A 108 3.21 -5.89 -21.18
CA GLY A 108 4.20 -4.81 -21.17
C GLY A 108 3.93 -3.69 -20.18
N ALA A 109 2.91 -3.81 -19.33
CA ALA A 109 2.65 -2.84 -18.28
C ALA A 109 3.81 -2.76 -17.28
N SER A 110 4.01 -1.58 -16.72
CA SER A 110 5.02 -1.32 -15.69
C SER A 110 4.52 -0.32 -14.66
N ILE A 111 5.20 -0.28 -13.53
CA ILE A 111 4.99 0.68 -12.44
C ILE A 111 6.24 1.54 -12.31
N LEU A 112 6.08 2.83 -12.07
CA LEU A 112 7.17 3.78 -11.86
C LEU A 112 6.95 4.53 -10.55
N ALA A 113 8.02 4.72 -9.77
CA ALA A 113 8.00 5.51 -8.55
C ALA A 113 9.38 6.11 -8.22
N PRO A 114 9.44 7.20 -7.45
CA PRO A 114 10.70 7.72 -6.92
C PRO A 114 11.35 6.77 -5.91
N LEU A 115 12.69 6.82 -5.82
CA LEU A 115 13.49 6.06 -4.86
C LEU A 115 14.44 7.01 -4.06
N PRO A 116 14.60 6.80 -2.74
CA PRO A 116 13.85 5.85 -1.92
C PRO A 116 12.38 6.24 -1.79
N GLY A 117 11.51 5.22 -1.73
CA GLY A 117 10.07 5.39 -1.64
C GLY A 117 9.39 4.22 -0.94
N PHE A 118 8.08 4.24 -0.88
CA PHE A 118 7.31 3.20 -0.20
C PHE A 118 7.51 1.83 -0.88
N VAL A 119 8.05 0.88 -0.12
CA VAL A 119 8.49 -0.44 -0.62
C VAL A 119 7.37 -1.23 -1.32
N MET A 120 6.12 -1.01 -0.93
CA MET A 120 4.98 -1.74 -1.48
C MET A 120 4.74 -1.49 -2.97
N TYR A 121 5.20 -0.37 -3.53
CA TYR A 121 5.09 -0.12 -4.97
C TYR A 121 5.90 -1.15 -5.79
N ALA A 122 7.16 -1.35 -5.41
CA ALA A 122 8.03 -2.34 -6.04
C ALA A 122 7.59 -3.77 -5.73
N MET A 123 7.20 -4.06 -4.49
CA MET A 123 6.75 -5.39 -4.08
C MET A 123 5.47 -5.80 -4.80
N SER A 124 4.49 -4.91 -4.93
CA SER A 124 3.25 -5.20 -5.65
C SER A 124 3.49 -5.40 -7.15
N ALA A 125 4.40 -4.62 -7.77
CA ALA A 125 4.82 -4.84 -9.15
C ALA A 125 5.42 -6.24 -9.31
N GLN A 126 6.37 -6.61 -8.46
CA GLN A 126 7.02 -7.93 -8.51
C GLN A 126 6.01 -9.07 -8.29
N LEU A 127 5.12 -8.95 -7.30
CA LEU A 127 4.10 -9.97 -7.04
C LEU A 127 3.17 -10.18 -8.24
N GLN A 128 2.80 -9.11 -8.92
CA GLN A 128 1.96 -9.16 -10.12
C GLN A 128 2.74 -9.56 -11.38
N GLY A 129 4.08 -9.52 -11.35
CA GLY A 129 4.93 -9.80 -12.52
C GLY A 129 5.11 -8.60 -13.44
N LEU A 130 4.78 -7.40 -12.97
CA LEU A 130 5.00 -6.15 -13.69
C LEU A 130 6.46 -5.69 -13.56
N ALA A 131 6.97 -5.02 -14.59
CA ALA A 131 8.23 -4.31 -14.48
C ALA A 131 8.09 -3.13 -13.52
N PHE A 132 9.14 -2.88 -12.72
CA PHE A 132 9.22 -1.72 -11.85
C PHE A 132 10.38 -0.82 -12.27
N HIS A 133 10.12 0.46 -12.41
CA HIS A 133 11.12 1.48 -12.73
C HIS A 133 11.24 2.45 -11.56
N GLY A 134 12.39 2.46 -10.91
CA GLY A 134 12.73 3.43 -9.88
C GLY A 134 13.45 4.63 -10.49
N VAL A 135 13.14 5.83 -10.01
CA VAL A 135 13.85 7.07 -10.34
C VAL A 135 14.38 7.66 -9.05
N ASP A 136 15.69 7.83 -8.95
CA ASP A 136 16.30 8.35 -7.73
C ASP A 136 15.83 9.79 -7.46
N LEU A 137 15.57 10.08 -6.19
CA LEU A 137 15.41 11.45 -5.71
C LEU A 137 16.75 12.20 -5.82
N THR A 138 16.69 13.53 -5.77
CA THR A 138 17.92 14.34 -5.67
C THR A 138 18.70 14.04 -4.38
N PRO A 139 19.98 14.46 -4.27
CA PRO A 139 20.73 14.29 -3.01
C PRO A 139 20.07 14.92 -1.78
N ASP A 140 19.21 15.92 -1.98
CA ASP A 140 18.45 16.57 -0.92
C ASP A 140 17.07 15.92 -0.68
N PHE A 141 16.84 14.73 -1.26
CA PHE A 141 15.59 13.98 -1.22
C PHE A 141 14.37 14.65 -1.85
N GLU A 142 14.59 15.62 -2.70
CA GLU A 142 13.53 16.23 -3.50
C GLU A 142 13.25 15.43 -4.77
N LEU A 143 12.07 15.62 -5.35
CA LEU A 143 11.70 14.97 -6.60
C LEU A 143 12.52 15.52 -7.76
N ASP A 144 13.24 14.67 -8.48
CA ASP A 144 13.84 15.05 -9.78
C ASP A 144 12.76 15.02 -10.86
N GLU A 145 12.10 16.15 -11.05
CA GLU A 145 11.01 16.29 -12.03
C GLU A 145 11.47 15.99 -13.46
N ALA A 146 12.72 16.34 -13.79
CA ALA A 146 13.27 16.13 -15.13
C ALA A 146 13.50 14.64 -15.39
N ALA A 147 14.13 13.94 -14.44
CA ALA A 147 14.34 12.50 -14.52
C ALA A 147 13.01 11.72 -14.51
N MET A 148 12.05 12.10 -13.65
CA MET A 148 10.72 11.50 -13.62
C MET A 148 9.98 11.67 -14.95
N SER A 149 9.97 12.88 -15.50
CA SER A 149 9.35 13.15 -16.79
C SER A 149 10.01 12.38 -17.94
N ALA A 150 11.35 12.23 -17.90
CA ALA A 150 12.07 11.43 -18.89
C ALA A 150 11.72 9.95 -18.77
N ALA A 151 11.67 9.40 -17.55
CA ALA A 151 11.30 8.00 -17.30
C ALA A 151 9.85 7.70 -17.70
N ILE A 152 8.90 8.60 -17.42
CA ILE A 152 7.51 8.45 -17.87
C ILE A 152 7.42 8.38 -19.39
N ARG A 153 8.15 9.24 -20.10
CA ARG A 153 8.17 9.22 -21.57
C ARG A 153 8.82 7.95 -22.13
N ALA A 154 9.90 7.49 -21.50
CA ALA A 154 10.66 6.33 -21.96
C ALA A 154 9.91 5.02 -21.72
N HIS A 155 9.35 4.84 -20.54
CA HIS A 155 8.76 3.56 -20.11
C HIS A 155 7.25 3.50 -20.29
N ARG A 156 6.56 4.65 -20.39
CA ARG A 156 5.09 4.73 -20.46
C ARG A 156 4.40 3.83 -19.43
N PRO A 157 4.72 4.00 -18.14
CA PRO A 157 4.21 3.12 -17.10
C PRO A 157 2.69 3.15 -17.06
N ALA A 158 2.06 2.02 -16.72
CA ALA A 158 0.63 1.95 -16.49
C ALA A 158 0.24 2.69 -15.20
N ILE A 159 1.15 2.70 -14.22
CA ILE A 159 0.97 3.41 -12.94
C ILE A 159 2.24 4.18 -12.62
N THR A 160 2.08 5.44 -12.21
CA THR A 160 3.14 6.24 -11.58
C THR A 160 2.69 6.59 -10.16
N TYR A 161 3.44 6.14 -9.16
CA TYR A 161 3.19 6.50 -7.77
C TYR A 161 4.03 7.70 -7.36
N LEU A 162 3.39 8.65 -6.70
CA LEU A 162 4.03 9.79 -6.05
C LEU A 162 3.45 9.89 -4.65
N ALA A 163 4.24 9.53 -3.64
CA ALA A 163 3.86 9.72 -2.25
C ALA A 163 4.16 11.18 -1.84
N TYR A 164 3.19 11.83 -1.20
CA TYR A 164 3.36 13.19 -0.67
C TYR A 164 2.54 13.37 0.61
N PRO A 165 3.19 13.57 1.75
CA PRO A 165 4.66 13.49 1.98
C PRO A 165 5.24 12.12 1.59
N ASN A 166 6.53 12.08 1.17
CA ASN A 166 7.17 10.83 0.78
C ASN A 166 7.56 10.00 2.01
N ASN A 167 7.41 8.70 1.92
CA ASN A 167 7.95 7.74 2.88
C ASN A 167 9.15 7.04 2.22
N PRO A 168 10.40 7.14 2.79
CA PRO A 168 10.73 7.54 4.18
C PRO A 168 11.32 8.96 4.33
N THR A 169 11.31 9.82 3.34
CA THR A 169 12.17 11.02 3.29
C THR A 169 11.49 12.33 3.73
N ALA A 170 10.19 12.33 4.04
CA ALA A 170 9.45 13.54 4.44
C ALA A 170 9.07 13.55 5.92
#